data_ff4275afaeb09ff39613ac8b07cf4b10
#
_entry.id   ff4275afaeb09ff39613ac8b07cf4b10
#
_cell.length_a   1.000
_cell.length_b   1.000
_cell.length_c   1.000
_cell.angle_alpha   90.00
_cell.angle_beta   90.00
_cell.angle_gamma   90.00
#
_symmetry.space_group_name_H-M   'P 1'
#
loop_
_entity.id
_entity.type
_entity.pdbx_description
1 polymer ?
#
loop_
_entity_poly.entity_id
_entity_poly.type
_entity_poly.pdbx_seq_one_letter_code
_entity_poly.pdbx_strand_id
1 'polypeptide(L)'
;MPIGVLFKFPGAASRAKYQKSVRKILKGRRKRLADWPVKGCLAHIAGPVPGGWCVVDVWQSRAAFNRFGKKLRPILKEIGMRGAKPTVFPIARFIKT
;
A
#
# COMPACT_ATOMS: atom_id res chain seq x y z
N MET A 1 6.30 -17.08 -3.04
CA MET A 1 5.15 -17.24 -2.16
C MET A 1 4.47 -15.91 -1.94
N PRO A 2 3.15 -15.79 -2.13
CA PRO A 2 2.45 -14.52 -1.91
C PRO A 2 2.48 -14.08 -0.46
N ILE A 3 2.51 -12.78 -0.27
CA ILE A 3 2.45 -12.17 1.07
C ILE A 3 1.32 -11.16 1.14
N GLY A 4 0.76 -10.97 2.32
CA GLY A 4 -0.16 -9.90 2.64
C GLY A 4 0.57 -8.77 3.34
N VAL A 5 0.15 -7.55 3.07
CA VAL A 5 0.74 -6.35 3.66
C VAL A 5 -0.38 -5.46 4.18
N LEU A 6 -0.36 -5.17 5.46
CA LEU A 6 -1.35 -4.33 6.12
C LEU A 6 -0.70 -3.02 6.56
N PHE A 7 -1.22 -1.90 6.07
CA PHE A 7 -0.86 -0.56 6.56
C PHE A 7 -2.04 0.03 7.31
N LYS A 8 -1.77 0.66 8.46
CA LYS A 8 -2.74 1.47 9.18
C LYS A 8 -2.25 2.91 9.22
N PHE A 9 -3.11 3.82 8.80
CA PHE A 9 -2.85 5.25 8.88
C PHE A 9 -3.76 5.86 9.94
N PRO A 10 -3.22 6.22 11.12
CA PRO A 10 -4.04 6.78 12.19
C PRO A 10 -4.37 8.25 11.93
N GLY A 11 -5.46 8.71 12.54
CA GLY A 11 -5.82 10.12 12.58
C GLY A 11 -6.86 10.55 11.56
N ALA A 12 -7.41 11.73 11.79
CA ALA A 12 -8.50 12.29 10.99
C ALA A 12 -8.09 12.61 9.54
N ALA A 13 -6.80 12.93 9.32
CA ALA A 13 -6.29 13.30 8.00
C ALA A 13 -5.80 12.09 7.17
N SER A 14 -6.01 10.88 7.68
CA SER A 14 -5.44 9.67 7.08
C SER A 14 -5.90 9.40 5.64
N ARG A 15 -7.18 9.65 5.35
CA ARG A 15 -7.73 9.47 3.99
C ARG A 15 -7.05 10.41 2.99
N ALA A 16 -6.92 11.69 3.35
CA ALA A 16 -6.28 12.69 2.48
C ALA A 16 -4.81 12.35 2.24
N LYS A 17 -4.10 11.92 3.27
CA LYS A 17 -2.71 11.48 3.16
C LYS A 17 -2.59 10.26 2.26
N TYR A 18 -3.48 9.29 2.41
CA TYR A 18 -3.51 8.11 1.55
C TYR A 18 -3.72 8.50 0.09
N GLN A 19 -4.71 9.33 -0.21
CA GLN A 19 -5.00 9.78 -1.58
C GLN A 19 -3.80 10.51 -2.18
N LYS A 20 -3.14 11.34 -1.38
CA LYS A 20 -1.93 12.05 -1.81
C LYS A 20 -0.79 11.08 -2.15
N SER A 21 -0.61 10.03 -1.34
CA SER A 21 0.42 9.01 -1.61
C SER A 21 0.14 8.28 -2.92
N VAL A 22 -1.12 7.92 -3.17
CA VAL A 22 -1.52 7.25 -4.42
C VAL A 22 -1.24 8.13 -5.63
N ARG A 23 -1.60 9.41 -5.57
CA ARG A 23 -1.33 10.34 -6.67
C ARG A 23 0.16 10.45 -6.96
N LYS A 24 1.01 10.50 -5.94
CA LYS A 24 2.45 10.59 -6.10
C LYS A 24 3.04 9.31 -6.69
N ILE A 25 2.56 8.16 -6.26
CA ILE A 25 3.02 6.86 -6.78
C ILE A 25 2.65 6.70 -8.24
N LEU A 26 1.41 7.02 -8.59
CA LEU A 26 0.90 6.84 -9.95
C LEU A 26 1.28 7.97 -10.90
N LYS A 27 1.75 9.10 -10.38
CA LYS A 27 2.18 10.27 -11.16
C LYS A 27 1.10 10.70 -12.17
N GLY A 28 -0.16 10.71 -11.73
CA GLY A 28 -1.29 11.09 -12.57
C GLY A 28 -1.83 10.01 -13.50
N ARG A 29 -1.28 8.80 -13.45
CA ARG A 29 -1.79 7.67 -14.24
C ARG A 29 -3.09 7.12 -13.66
N ARG A 30 -3.77 6.27 -14.42
CA ARG A 30 -5.00 5.63 -13.96
C ARG A 30 -4.72 4.72 -12.76
N LYS A 31 -5.71 4.59 -11.88
CA LYS A 31 -5.58 3.82 -10.63
C LYS A 31 -5.76 2.33 -10.87
N ARG A 32 -4.92 1.73 -11.72
CA ARG A 32 -4.91 0.28 -11.97
C ARG A 32 -3.61 -0.32 -11.48
N LEU A 33 -3.63 -1.58 -11.09
CA LEU A 33 -2.41 -2.26 -10.65
C LEU A 33 -1.34 -2.28 -11.72
N ALA A 34 -1.75 -2.33 -12.99
CA ALA A 34 -0.81 -2.29 -14.12
C ALA A 34 -0.03 -0.97 -14.20
N ASP A 35 -0.55 0.10 -13.62
CA ASP A 35 0.08 1.43 -13.64
C ASP A 35 1.04 1.66 -12.46
N TRP A 36 1.11 0.71 -11.54
CA TRP A 36 2.01 0.80 -10.39
C TRP A 36 3.47 0.73 -10.84
N PRO A 37 4.37 1.46 -10.17
CA PRO A 37 5.77 1.56 -10.60
C PRO A 37 6.58 0.27 -10.45
N VAL A 38 6.04 -0.70 -9.73
CA VAL A 38 6.68 -1.99 -9.51
C VAL A 38 5.66 -3.10 -9.76
N LYS A 39 6.05 -4.08 -10.56
CA LYS A 39 5.21 -5.25 -10.83
C LYS A 39 5.17 -6.16 -9.60
N GLY A 40 4.07 -6.89 -9.45
CA GLY A 40 3.93 -7.91 -8.42
C GLY A 40 2.83 -7.67 -7.41
N CYS A 41 2.13 -6.53 -7.48
CA CYS A 41 0.95 -6.31 -6.66
C CYS A 41 -0.24 -7.02 -7.29
N LEU A 42 -0.81 -7.97 -6.55
CA LEU A 42 -1.92 -8.81 -7.04
C LEU A 42 -3.28 -8.25 -6.66
N ALA A 43 -3.35 -7.51 -5.56
CA ALA A 43 -4.58 -6.89 -5.11
C ALA A 43 -4.27 -5.73 -4.17
N HIS A 44 -5.11 -4.72 -4.20
CA HIS A 44 -4.98 -3.53 -3.35
C HIS A 44 -6.38 -3.11 -2.92
N ILE A 45 -6.61 -3.05 -1.62
CA ILE A 45 -7.87 -2.53 -1.06
C ILE A 45 -7.56 -1.48 -0.01
N ALA A 46 -8.45 -0.51 0.13
CA ALA A 46 -8.27 0.57 1.09
C ALA A 46 -9.64 1.06 1.56
N GLY A 47 -9.72 1.45 2.82
CA GLY A 47 -10.97 1.97 3.36
C GLY A 47 -10.82 2.51 4.77
N PRO A 48 -11.87 3.19 5.27
CA PRO A 48 -11.87 3.72 6.62
C PRO A 48 -12.00 2.60 7.66
N VAL A 49 -11.33 2.82 8.78
CA VAL A 49 -11.46 1.98 9.98
C VAL A 49 -11.60 2.91 11.18
N PRO A 50 -12.07 2.41 12.33
CA PRO A 50 -12.11 3.25 13.52
C PRO A 50 -10.73 3.86 13.81
N GLY A 51 -10.70 5.18 13.95
CA GLY A 51 -9.45 5.91 14.24
C GLY A 51 -8.56 6.19 13.05
N GLY A 52 -8.94 5.84 11.81
CA GLY A 52 -8.06 6.13 10.68
C GLY A 52 -8.46 5.47 9.36
N TRP A 53 -7.46 4.99 8.67
CA TRP A 53 -7.55 4.42 7.33
C TRP A 53 -6.68 3.16 7.24
N CYS A 54 -7.17 2.17 6.53
CA CYS A 54 -6.47 0.89 6.38
C CYS A 54 -6.23 0.59 4.91
N VAL A 55 -5.06 0.04 4.61
CA VAL A 55 -4.71 -0.45 3.27
C VAL A 55 -4.24 -1.88 3.41
N VAL A 56 -4.75 -2.76 2.56
CA VAL A 56 -4.31 -4.16 2.50
C VAL A 56 -3.88 -4.48 1.08
N ASP A 57 -2.66 -4.95 0.92
CA ASP A 57 -2.13 -5.38 -0.36
C ASP A 57 -1.82 -6.86 -0.34
N VAL A 58 -1.92 -7.48 -1.51
CA VAL A 58 -1.37 -8.81 -1.76
C VAL A 58 -0.26 -8.67 -2.79
N TRP A 59 0.93 -9.13 -2.44
CA TRP A 59 2.10 -9.10 -3.31
C TRP A 59 2.55 -10.52 -3.64
N GLN A 60 3.02 -10.73 -4.87
CA GLN A 60 3.44 -12.06 -5.31
C GLN A 60 4.66 -12.58 -4.53
N SER A 61 5.49 -11.68 -3.98
CA SER A 61 6.67 -12.06 -3.22
C SER A 61 7.13 -10.93 -2.31
N ARG A 62 7.92 -11.27 -1.30
CA ARG A 62 8.57 -10.31 -0.42
C ARG A 62 9.50 -9.37 -1.20
N ALA A 63 10.22 -9.93 -2.17
CA ALA A 63 11.14 -9.15 -3.00
C ALA A 63 10.42 -8.07 -3.81
N ALA A 64 9.26 -8.40 -4.39
CA ALA A 64 8.44 -7.43 -5.12
C ALA A 64 7.97 -6.30 -4.19
N PHE A 65 7.49 -6.65 -3.00
CA PHE A 65 7.07 -5.65 -2.03
C PHE A 65 8.25 -4.77 -1.57
N ASN A 66 9.42 -5.35 -1.37
CA ASN A 66 10.61 -4.58 -0.97
C ASN A 66 11.00 -3.55 -2.03
N ARG A 67 10.91 -3.91 -3.31
CA ARG A 67 11.14 -2.96 -4.42
C ARG A 67 10.15 -1.81 -4.38
N PHE A 68 8.89 -2.10 -4.15
CA PHE A 68 7.85 -1.09 -4.01
C PHE A 68 8.12 -0.19 -2.79
N GLY A 69 8.52 -0.78 -1.67
CA GLY A 69 8.82 -0.05 -0.44
C GLY A 69 9.91 1.00 -0.61
N LYS A 70 10.89 0.73 -1.46
CA LYS A 70 11.95 1.72 -1.77
C LYS A 70 11.39 2.96 -2.44
N LYS A 71 10.34 2.82 -3.25
CA LYS A 71 9.67 3.96 -3.89
C LYS A 71 8.66 4.63 -2.96
N LEU A 72 8.03 3.85 -2.10
CA LEU A 72 6.98 4.35 -1.21
C LEU A 72 7.53 5.16 -0.03
N ARG A 73 8.63 4.73 0.56
CA ARG A 73 9.18 5.37 1.78
C ARG A 73 9.41 6.87 1.65
N PRO A 74 10.08 7.37 0.58
CA PRO A 74 10.26 8.82 0.45
C PRO A 74 8.92 9.55 0.31
N ILE A 75 7.93 8.93 -0.32
CA ILE A 75 6.61 9.52 -0.48
C ILE A 75 5.90 9.63 0.87
N LEU A 76 5.94 8.57 1.69
CA LEU A 76 5.35 8.60 3.03
C LEU A 76 6.00 9.65 3.91
N LYS A 77 7.32 9.79 3.82
CA LYS A 77 8.06 10.82 4.55
C LYS A 77 7.61 12.22 4.13
N GLU A 78 7.47 12.45 2.83
CA GLU A 78 7.08 13.74 2.25
C GLU A 78 5.68 14.16 2.70
N ILE A 79 4.74 13.23 2.81
CA ILE A 79 3.36 13.53 3.21
C ILE A 79 3.13 13.48 4.71
N GLY A 80 4.19 13.32 5.50
CA GLY A 80 4.09 13.31 6.95
C GLY A 80 3.67 11.99 7.57
N MET A 81 3.87 10.88 6.87
CA MET A 81 3.58 9.52 7.35
C MET A 81 4.86 8.75 7.68
N ARG A 82 5.88 9.48 8.13
CA ARG A 82 7.13 8.88 8.56
C ARG A 82 6.87 7.89 9.70
N GLY A 83 7.44 6.71 9.61
CA GLY A 83 7.28 5.70 10.64
C GLY A 83 6.06 4.80 10.47
N ALA A 84 5.26 5.01 9.43
CA ALA A 84 4.21 4.05 9.08
C ALA A 84 4.88 2.72 8.70
N LYS A 85 4.65 1.69 9.50
CA LYS A 85 5.27 0.37 9.30
C LYS A 85 4.19 -0.61 8.87
N PRO A 86 4.41 -1.36 7.78
CA PRO A 86 3.48 -2.40 7.39
C PRO A 86 3.59 -3.63 8.29
N THR A 87 2.48 -4.31 8.48
CA THR A 87 2.48 -5.66 8.98
C THR A 87 2.53 -6.60 7.78
N VAL A 88 3.55 -7.42 7.69
CA VAL A 88 3.74 -8.35 6.58
C VAL A 88 3.54 -9.77 7.09
N PHE A 89 2.74 -10.55 6.35
CA PHE A 89 2.44 -11.92 6.75
C PHE A 89 2.40 -12.85 5.54
N PRO A 90 2.78 -14.12 5.71
CA PRO A 90 2.65 -15.09 4.62
C PRO A 90 1.16 -15.38 4.39
N ILE A 91 0.76 -15.52 3.13
CA ILE A 91 -0.61 -15.84 2.82
C ILE A 91 -0.78 -17.36 2.79
N ALA A 92 -1.60 -17.87 3.70
CA ALA A 92 -1.96 -19.28 3.75
C ALA A 92 -3.02 -19.62 2.68
N ARG A 93 -3.88 -18.65 2.35
CA ARG A 93 -4.97 -18.88 1.39
C ARG A 93 -5.35 -17.58 0.71
N PHE A 94 -5.50 -17.62 -0.61
CA PHE A 94 -5.96 -16.50 -1.41
C PHE A 94 -7.03 -17.03 -2.36
N ILE A 95 -8.27 -16.69 -2.10
CA ILE A 95 -9.41 -17.12 -2.90
C ILE A 95 -9.86 -15.95 -3.75
N LYS A 96 -9.94 -16.15 -5.05
CA LYS A 96 -10.44 -15.15 -6.00
C LYS A 96 -11.82 -15.52 -6.51
N THR A 97 -12.59 -14.52 -6.89
CA THR A 97 -13.86 -14.72 -7.60
C THR A 97 -13.61 -15.11 -9.04
#